data_b336501db3ae16e4f3cf6c9255ac5e8a
#
_entry.id   b336501db3ae16e4f3cf6c9255ac5e8a
#
_cell.length_a   1.000
_cell.length_b   1.000
_cell.length_c   1.000
_cell.angle_alpha   90.00
_cell.angle_beta   90.00
_cell.angle_gamma   90.00
#
_symmetry.space_group_name_H-M   'P 1'
#
loop_
_entity.id
_entity.type
_entity.pdbx_description
1 polymer ?
#
loop_
_entity_poly.entity_id
_entity_poly.type
_entity_poly.pdbx_seq_one_letter_code
_entity_poly.pdbx_strand_id
1 'polypeptide(L)'
;MDKKRILIIDDDARNIFALSAVLRAKSFDCVSCQGAAEAIELLKGNETIDAILIDMMMPDMDGYEAIPLIKKIPFRITTPVISVTAQAMVGDREKCLKAGADGYISKPVDIDKLLQLLETI
;
A
#
# COMPACT_ATOMS: atom_id res chain seq x y z
N MET A 1 -23.66 4.24 0.00
CA MET A 1 -22.41 4.75 0.61
C MET A 1 -21.24 4.33 -0.22
N ASP A 2 -20.34 5.26 -0.43
CA ASP A 2 -19.15 4.99 -1.24
C ASP A 2 -18.20 4.05 -0.50
N LYS A 3 -17.69 3.07 -1.23
CA LYS A 3 -16.68 2.18 -0.69
C LYS A 3 -15.33 2.91 -0.65
N LYS A 4 -14.54 2.65 0.38
CA LYS A 4 -13.16 3.11 0.41
C LYS A 4 -12.35 2.36 -0.64
N ARG A 5 -11.53 3.09 -1.38
CA ARG A 5 -10.73 2.53 -2.46
C ARG A 5 -9.27 2.37 -2.01
N ILE A 6 -8.75 1.17 -2.16
CA ILE A 6 -7.41 0.81 -1.76
C ILE A 6 -6.56 0.57 -3.02
N LEU A 7 -5.41 1.23 -3.11
CA LEU A 7 -4.44 0.97 -4.15
C LEU A 7 -3.45 -0.08 -3.64
N ILE A 8 -3.33 -1.18 -4.37
CA ILE A 8 -2.39 -2.26 -4.04
C ILE A 8 -1.23 -2.19 -5.03
N ILE A 9 -0.02 -2.01 -4.52
CA ILE A 9 1.19 -1.95 -5.32
C ILE A 9 2.05 -3.16 -4.97
N ASP A 10 2.12 -4.12 -5.89
CA ASP A 10 2.83 -5.38 -5.68
C ASP A 10 3.19 -5.95 -7.04
N ASP A 11 4.41 -6.44 -7.21
CA ASP A 11 4.86 -7.01 -8.48
C ASP A 11 4.35 -8.44 -8.71
N ASP A 12 3.76 -9.07 -7.70
CA ASP A 12 3.21 -10.41 -7.80
C ASP A 12 1.68 -10.34 -8.02
N ALA A 13 1.24 -10.68 -9.23
CA ALA A 13 -0.17 -10.65 -9.59
C ALA A 13 -1.02 -11.58 -8.70
N ARG A 14 -0.44 -12.67 -8.20
CA ARG A 14 -1.16 -13.59 -7.31
C ARG A 14 -1.48 -12.94 -5.96
N ASN A 15 -0.53 -12.17 -5.42
CA ASN A 15 -0.75 -11.43 -4.18
C ASN A 15 -1.81 -10.36 -4.38
N ILE A 16 -1.78 -9.65 -5.50
CA ILE A 16 -2.79 -8.66 -5.85
C ILE A 16 -4.17 -9.30 -5.89
N PHE A 17 -4.28 -10.44 -6.58
CA PHE A 17 -5.55 -11.15 -6.71
C PHE A 17 -6.08 -11.56 -5.33
N ALA A 18 -5.24 -12.16 -4.50
CA ALA A 18 -5.65 -12.64 -3.18
C ALA A 18 -6.10 -11.50 -2.27
N LEU A 19 -5.32 -10.43 -2.19
CA LEU A 19 -5.65 -9.26 -1.36
C LEU A 19 -6.92 -8.57 -1.86
N SER A 20 -7.03 -8.40 -3.18
CA SER A 20 -8.21 -7.76 -3.77
C SER A 20 -9.48 -8.54 -3.48
N ALA A 21 -9.43 -9.86 -3.60
CA ALA A 21 -10.59 -10.72 -3.32
C ALA A 21 -11.06 -10.56 -1.87
N VAL A 22 -10.12 -10.59 -0.93
CA VAL A 22 -10.46 -10.46 0.50
C VAL A 22 -11.01 -9.07 0.81
N LEU A 23 -10.35 -8.01 0.31
CA LEU A 23 -10.78 -6.65 0.58
C LEU A 23 -12.14 -6.35 -0.04
N ARG A 24 -12.39 -6.83 -1.25
CA ARG A 24 -13.71 -6.66 -1.87
C ARG A 24 -14.80 -7.37 -1.09
N ALA A 25 -14.50 -8.54 -0.54
CA ALA A 25 -15.44 -9.27 0.32
C ALA A 25 -15.74 -8.48 1.61
N LYS A 26 -14.86 -7.58 2.01
CA LYS A 26 -15.04 -6.70 3.17
C LYS A 26 -15.53 -5.31 2.79
N SER A 27 -16.07 -5.16 1.59
CA SER A 27 -16.69 -3.94 1.09
C SER A 27 -15.72 -2.80 0.76
N PHE A 28 -14.48 -3.14 0.44
CA PHE A 28 -13.54 -2.17 -0.13
C PHE A 28 -13.54 -2.28 -1.65
N ASP A 29 -13.24 -1.17 -2.31
CA ASP A 29 -12.92 -1.16 -3.73
C ASP A 29 -11.39 -1.23 -3.88
N CYS A 30 -10.90 -1.85 -4.93
CA CYS A 30 -9.46 -2.06 -5.12
C CYS A 30 -9.02 -1.66 -6.51
N VAL A 31 -7.89 -0.98 -6.57
CA VAL A 31 -7.13 -0.75 -7.81
C VAL A 31 -5.75 -1.32 -7.57
N SER A 32 -5.06 -1.74 -8.61
CA SER A 32 -3.74 -2.34 -8.44
C SER A 32 -2.77 -1.88 -9.51
N CYS A 33 -1.49 -1.87 -9.12
CA CYS A 33 -0.36 -1.62 -10.02
C CYS A 33 0.72 -2.63 -9.70
N GLN A 34 1.42 -3.10 -10.72
CA GLN A 34 2.50 -4.07 -10.55
C GLN A 34 3.88 -3.43 -10.42
N GLY A 35 3.97 -2.11 -10.41
CA GLY A 35 5.21 -1.39 -10.22
C GLY A 35 5.00 -0.01 -9.63
N ALA A 36 6.03 0.50 -8.98
CA ALA A 36 5.97 1.79 -8.31
C ALA A 36 5.82 2.95 -9.29
N ALA A 37 6.50 2.91 -10.44
CA ALA A 37 6.41 3.97 -11.44
C ALA A 37 4.98 4.12 -11.95
N GLU A 38 4.32 3.01 -12.25
CA GLU A 38 2.92 3.00 -12.69
C GLU A 38 2.02 3.57 -11.60
N ALA A 39 2.26 3.18 -10.36
CA ALA A 39 1.46 3.66 -9.23
C ALA A 39 1.61 5.16 -9.02
N ILE A 40 2.83 5.68 -9.14
CA ILE A 40 3.09 7.12 -9.01
C ILE A 40 2.35 7.90 -10.08
N GLU A 41 2.36 7.42 -11.32
CA GLU A 41 1.62 8.07 -12.41
C GLU A 41 0.11 8.06 -12.13
N LEU A 42 -0.43 6.95 -11.64
CA LEU A 42 -1.84 6.87 -11.26
C LEU A 42 -2.16 7.87 -10.14
N LEU A 43 -1.28 7.97 -9.16
CA LEU A 43 -1.50 8.85 -7.99
C LEU A 43 -1.39 10.33 -8.32
N LYS A 44 -0.75 10.69 -9.42
CA LYS A 44 -0.72 12.08 -9.91
C LYS A 44 -2.05 12.51 -10.52
N GLY A 45 -2.90 11.54 -10.88
CA GLY A 45 -4.22 11.81 -11.45
C GLY A 45 -5.27 12.07 -10.38
N ASN A 46 -6.52 12.15 -10.82
CA ASN A 46 -7.66 12.51 -9.95
C ASN A 46 -8.35 11.30 -9.33
N GLU A 47 -7.73 10.09 -9.42
CA GLU A 47 -8.31 8.90 -8.83
C GLU A 47 -8.48 9.06 -7.32
N THR A 48 -9.64 8.68 -6.81
CA THR A 48 -9.87 8.66 -5.37
C THR A 48 -9.17 7.43 -4.79
N ILE A 49 -8.18 7.65 -3.94
CA ILE A 49 -7.46 6.57 -3.25
C ILE A 49 -7.49 6.90 -1.75
N ASP A 50 -8.08 6.01 -0.98
CA ASP A 50 -8.24 6.22 0.46
C ASP A 50 -7.07 5.65 1.26
N ALA A 51 -6.39 4.64 0.74
CA ALA A 51 -5.18 4.09 1.35
C ALA A 51 -4.36 3.35 0.31
N ILE A 52 -3.06 3.20 0.58
CA ILE A 52 -2.11 2.53 -0.30
C ILE A 52 -1.47 1.37 0.46
N LEU A 53 -1.48 0.19 -0.14
CA LEU A 53 -0.71 -0.96 0.34
C LEU A 53 0.44 -1.14 -0.63
N ILE A 54 1.68 -1.07 -0.15
CA ILE A 54 2.85 -1.17 -1.00
C ILE A 54 3.79 -2.27 -0.54
N ASP A 55 4.14 -3.19 -1.45
CA ASP A 55 5.18 -4.17 -1.24
C ASP A 55 6.53 -3.44 -1.24
N MET A 56 7.30 -3.63 -0.19
CA MET A 56 8.58 -2.94 -0.03
C MET A 56 9.70 -3.56 -0.87
N MET A 57 9.52 -4.81 -1.31
CA MET A 57 10.56 -5.56 -2.04
C MET A 57 10.14 -5.78 -3.48
N MET A 58 10.26 -4.74 -4.30
CA MET A 58 9.96 -4.83 -5.73
C MET A 58 11.21 -4.53 -6.56
N PRO A 59 11.33 -5.13 -7.76
CA PRO A 59 12.42 -4.79 -8.67
C PRO A 59 12.25 -3.34 -9.18
N ASP A 60 13.32 -2.79 -9.72
CA ASP A 60 13.41 -1.44 -10.29
C ASP A 60 13.29 -0.35 -9.22
N MET A 61 12.11 -0.13 -8.67
CA MET A 61 11.90 0.83 -7.59
C MET A 61 11.19 0.12 -6.45
N ASP A 62 11.86 0.02 -5.29
CA ASP A 62 11.26 -0.59 -4.11
C ASP A 62 10.38 0.41 -3.34
N GLY A 63 9.75 -0.08 -2.26
CA GLY A 63 8.88 0.76 -1.45
C GLY A 63 9.62 1.86 -0.71
N TYR A 64 10.87 1.64 -0.32
CA TYR A 64 11.66 2.65 0.38
C TYR A 64 11.95 3.87 -0.51
N GLU A 65 12.09 3.63 -1.82
CA GLU A 65 12.26 4.70 -2.81
C GLU A 65 10.93 5.32 -3.20
N ALA A 66 9.89 4.50 -3.34
CA ALA A 66 8.59 4.93 -3.84
C ALA A 66 7.82 5.80 -2.85
N ILE A 67 7.81 5.44 -1.57
CA ILE A 67 7.01 6.14 -0.56
C ILE A 67 7.36 7.62 -0.47
N PRO A 68 8.65 8.01 -0.39
CA PRO A 68 8.98 9.45 -0.38
C PRO A 68 8.48 10.19 -1.61
N LEU A 69 8.52 9.55 -2.78
CA LEU A 69 8.02 10.16 -4.02
C LEU A 69 6.50 10.34 -3.99
N ILE A 70 5.80 9.35 -3.45
CA ILE A 70 4.34 9.42 -3.29
C ILE A 70 3.99 10.58 -2.36
N LYS A 71 4.69 10.71 -1.25
CA LYS A 71 4.43 11.75 -0.25
C LYS A 71 4.78 13.15 -0.74
N LYS A 72 5.51 13.28 -1.85
CA LYS A 72 5.78 14.58 -2.49
C LYS A 72 4.65 15.04 -3.39
N ILE A 73 3.70 14.17 -3.73
CA ILE A 73 2.52 14.56 -4.51
C ILE A 73 1.60 15.36 -3.56
N PRO A 74 1.35 16.65 -3.81
CA PRO A 74 0.71 17.52 -2.80
C PRO A 74 -0.61 16.98 -2.24
N PHE A 75 -1.49 16.48 -3.11
CA PHE A 75 -2.80 16.00 -2.66
C PHE A 75 -2.76 14.55 -2.18
N ARG A 76 -1.57 13.92 -2.10
CA ARG A 76 -1.40 12.58 -1.56
C ARG A 76 -0.66 12.56 -0.22
N ILE A 77 -0.26 13.72 0.29
CA ILE A 77 0.49 13.81 1.56
C ILE A 77 -0.24 13.13 2.70
N THR A 78 -1.56 13.25 2.75
CA THR A 78 -2.38 12.69 3.83
C THR A 78 -2.95 11.31 3.51
N THR A 79 -2.68 10.77 2.32
CA THR A 79 -3.16 9.42 1.98
C THR A 79 -2.33 8.39 2.76
N PRO A 80 -2.96 7.58 3.63
CA PRO A 80 -2.22 6.59 4.42
C PRO A 80 -1.52 5.57 3.53
N VAL A 81 -0.26 5.28 3.85
CA VAL A 81 0.54 4.27 3.15
C VAL A 81 0.91 3.18 4.15
N ILE A 82 0.53 1.95 3.85
CA ILE A 82 0.83 0.78 4.67
C ILE A 82 1.88 -0.05 3.94
N SER A 83 3.05 -0.21 4.55
CA SER A 83 4.12 -1.05 4.02
C SER A 83 3.81 -2.52 4.24
N VAL A 84 3.98 -3.33 3.20
CA VAL A 84 3.83 -4.78 3.27
C VAL A 84 5.19 -5.40 2.93
N THR A 85 5.75 -6.19 3.84
CA THR A 85 7.11 -6.70 3.65
C THR A 85 7.22 -8.16 4.10
N ALA A 86 8.03 -8.94 3.38
CA ALA A 86 8.37 -10.29 3.77
C ALA A 86 9.47 -10.32 4.83
N GLN A 87 10.16 -9.20 5.04
CA GLN A 87 11.25 -9.12 6.03
C GLN A 87 10.69 -8.74 7.39
N ALA A 88 10.89 -9.62 8.36
CA ALA A 88 10.45 -9.38 9.73
C ALA A 88 11.68 -9.20 10.63
N MET A 89 12.68 -8.47 10.15
CA MET A 89 13.92 -8.24 10.89
C MET A 89 13.76 -7.10 11.88
N VAL A 90 14.55 -7.15 12.93
CA VAL A 90 14.61 -6.06 13.92
C VAL A 90 14.99 -4.77 13.19
N GLY A 91 14.21 -3.70 13.44
CA GLY A 91 14.45 -2.41 12.81
C GLY A 91 13.73 -2.20 11.48
N ASP A 92 13.14 -3.24 10.90
CA ASP A 92 12.47 -3.13 9.61
C ASP A 92 11.25 -2.21 9.69
N ARG A 93 10.49 -2.29 10.78
CA ARG A 93 9.35 -1.41 11.01
C ARG A 93 9.77 0.05 11.04
N GLU A 94 10.84 0.37 11.79
CA GLU A 94 11.37 1.73 11.87
C GLU A 94 11.86 2.22 10.51
N LYS A 95 12.46 1.35 9.73
CA LYS A 95 12.94 1.68 8.39
C LYS A 95 11.78 2.05 7.47
N CYS A 96 10.68 1.30 7.54
CA CYS A 96 9.47 1.60 6.78
C CYS A 96 8.87 2.93 7.20
N LEU A 97 8.77 3.18 8.50
CA LEU A 97 8.22 4.42 9.03
C LEU A 97 9.09 5.63 8.66
N LYS A 98 10.40 5.48 8.66
CA LYS A 98 11.32 6.53 8.23
C LYS A 98 11.14 6.88 6.75
N ALA A 99 10.80 5.90 5.93
CA ALA A 99 10.52 6.15 4.51
C ALA A 99 9.23 6.93 4.30
N GLY A 100 8.38 7.02 5.32
CA GLY A 100 7.13 7.77 5.27
C GLY A 100 5.87 6.90 5.37
N ALA A 101 6.02 5.60 5.64
CA ALA A 101 4.87 4.72 5.81
C ALA A 101 4.11 5.10 7.08
N ASP A 102 2.79 5.02 7.00
CA ASP A 102 1.90 5.29 8.14
C ASP A 102 1.58 4.03 8.92
N GLY A 103 1.80 2.87 8.32
CA GLY A 103 1.60 1.58 8.96
C GLY A 103 2.51 0.53 8.35
N TYR A 104 2.53 -0.62 8.96
CA TYR A 104 3.43 -1.71 8.61
C TYR A 104 2.72 -3.04 8.84
N ILE A 105 2.88 -3.96 7.90
CA ILE A 105 2.38 -5.32 8.06
C ILE A 105 3.37 -6.30 7.41
N SER A 106 3.63 -7.41 8.07
CA SER A 106 4.54 -8.43 7.53
C SER A 106 3.77 -9.50 6.77
N LYS A 107 4.42 -10.08 5.76
CA LYS A 107 3.89 -11.23 5.02
C LYS A 107 4.15 -12.52 5.79
N PRO A 108 3.24 -13.51 5.72
CA PRO A 108 1.96 -13.46 5.03
C PRO A 108 0.99 -12.49 5.72
N VAL A 109 0.20 -11.79 4.92
CA VAL A 109 -0.66 -10.73 5.44
C VAL A 109 -1.73 -11.32 6.35
N ASP A 110 -1.74 -10.86 7.60
CA ASP A 110 -2.81 -11.17 8.55
C ASP A 110 -3.97 -10.21 8.24
N ILE A 111 -5.07 -10.77 7.75
CA ILE A 111 -6.21 -9.97 7.29
C ILE A 111 -6.83 -9.18 8.43
N ASP A 112 -6.91 -9.74 9.62
CA ASP A 112 -7.49 -9.03 10.77
C ASP A 112 -6.65 -7.80 11.14
N LYS A 113 -5.33 -7.94 11.12
CA LYS A 113 -4.43 -6.81 11.37
C LYS A 113 -4.56 -5.75 10.28
N LEU A 114 -4.65 -6.17 9.03
CA LEU A 114 -4.82 -5.25 7.90
C LEU A 114 -6.13 -4.46 8.05
N LEU A 115 -7.23 -5.15 8.37
CA LEU A 115 -8.52 -4.49 8.56
C LEU A 115 -8.48 -3.50 9.71
N GLN A 116 -7.79 -3.82 10.80
CA GLN A 116 -7.62 -2.90 11.92
C GLN A 116 -6.89 -1.63 11.49
N LEU A 117 -5.84 -1.76 10.68
CA LEU A 117 -5.12 -0.61 10.15
C LEU A 117 -6.01 0.24 9.25
N LEU A 118 -6.80 -0.42 8.39
CA LEU A 118 -7.69 0.28 7.45
C LEU A 118 -8.85 0.98 8.17
N GLU A 119 -9.27 0.48 9.32
CA GLU A 119 -10.31 1.12 10.12
C GLU A 119 -9.89 2.47 10.68
N THR A 120 -8.59 2.74 10.76
CA THR A 120 -8.09 4.00 11.29
C THR A 120 -8.00 5.12 10.24
N ILE A 121 -8.29 4.80 8.99
CA ILE A 121 -8.19 5.78 7.90
C ILE A 121 -9.51 6.53 7.70
#